data_f81aadddb9803779ade21870a34fec26
#
_entry.id   f81aadddb9803779ade21870a34fec26
#
_cell.length_a   1.000
_cell.length_b   1.000
_cell.length_c   1.000
_cell.angle_alpha   90.00
_cell.angle_beta   90.00
_cell.angle_gamma   90.00
#
_symmetry.space_group_name_H-M   'P 1'
#
loop_
_entity.id
_entity.type
_entity.pdbx_description
1 polymer ?
#
loop_
_entity_poly.entity_id
_entity_poly.type
_entity_poly.pdbx_seq_one_letter_code
_entity_poly.pdbx_strand_id
1 'polypeptide(L)'
;MESFDIAIIGAGPIGLACGIEAKKAGLSHVIIDKGCLVNSIYNYPHNMTFFSTSDRLEIGNVPFISHNPKPTRPEALEYYRRVTSSWELNVRLYEKVNTVDIHSAKKTISTSKGSYEVDNIIIATGFYDLPFLLNVPGEDLPKVKHYYEEPHPYFGMKVAVVGAANSAVDVALETYRKGAKAVTMVVREPEISKKVKYWVKPDMDNRIKEGTVKAHFNSSITQINEHDITLATPEGEITIENDFVLAMTGYQPDFSFLKSCGIEIGNDEFKTPHYDEQTQETNVEGIFLAGVICGGLKTNKWFIENSRVHAEVIIDEIKGRS
;
A
#
# COMPACT_ATOMS: atom_id res chain seq x y z
N MET A 1 13.55 -29.23 5.06
CA MET A 1 12.85 -27.93 5.32
C MET A 1 13.92 -27.00 5.89
N GLU A 2 14.04 -25.78 5.39
CA GLU A 2 14.95 -24.78 5.98
C GLU A 2 14.35 -24.28 7.29
N SER A 3 15.19 -24.03 8.31
CA SER A 3 14.75 -23.52 9.62
C SER A 3 15.46 -22.20 9.93
N PHE A 4 14.70 -21.23 10.48
CA PHE A 4 15.17 -19.91 10.86
C PHE A 4 14.57 -19.50 12.22
N ASP A 5 15.23 -18.60 12.92
CA ASP A 5 14.67 -17.98 14.14
C ASP A 5 13.47 -17.10 13.78
N ILE A 6 13.52 -16.43 12.61
CA ILE A 6 12.50 -15.47 12.21
C ILE A 6 12.16 -15.60 10.72
N ALA A 7 10.87 -15.67 10.38
CA ALA A 7 10.38 -15.35 9.04
C ALA A 7 9.71 -13.97 9.02
N ILE A 8 10.05 -13.18 8.00
CA ILE A 8 9.49 -11.86 7.76
C ILE A 8 8.65 -11.93 6.48
N ILE A 9 7.36 -11.69 6.57
CA ILE A 9 6.42 -11.74 5.45
C ILE A 9 6.19 -10.33 4.91
N GLY A 10 6.76 -10.05 3.74
CA GLY A 10 6.78 -8.76 3.08
C GLY A 10 8.19 -8.17 2.99
N ALA A 11 8.73 -7.98 1.78
CA ALA A 11 10.01 -7.34 1.50
C ALA A 11 9.85 -5.84 1.18
N GLY A 12 8.88 -5.18 1.83
CA GLY A 12 8.76 -3.74 1.84
C GLY A 12 9.80 -3.08 2.75
N PRO A 13 9.88 -1.73 2.81
CA PRO A 13 10.86 -1.03 3.63
C PRO A 13 10.91 -1.49 5.09
N ILE A 14 9.75 -1.77 5.69
CA ILE A 14 9.66 -2.19 7.09
C ILE A 14 10.10 -3.65 7.27
N GLY A 15 9.73 -4.54 6.33
CA GLY A 15 10.24 -5.92 6.36
C GLY A 15 11.76 -5.98 6.20
N LEU A 16 12.35 -5.14 5.33
CA LEU A 16 13.79 -5.00 5.22
C LEU A 16 14.43 -4.47 6.51
N ALA A 17 13.80 -3.48 7.17
CA ALA A 17 14.25 -2.99 8.47
C ALA A 17 14.25 -4.10 9.52
N CYS A 18 13.20 -4.93 9.57
CA CYS A 18 13.14 -6.10 10.46
C CYS A 18 14.28 -7.10 10.18
N GLY A 19 14.56 -7.37 8.90
CA GLY A 19 15.70 -8.24 8.53
C GLY A 19 17.05 -7.69 8.93
N ILE A 20 17.23 -6.36 8.84
CA ILE A 20 18.44 -5.68 9.30
C ILE A 20 18.63 -5.84 10.81
N GLU A 21 17.56 -5.57 11.60
CA GLU A 21 17.65 -5.69 13.05
C GLU A 21 17.85 -7.14 13.49
N ALA A 22 17.21 -8.11 12.82
CA ALA A 22 17.46 -9.54 13.05
C ALA A 22 18.93 -9.90 12.80
N LYS A 23 19.52 -9.43 11.69
CA LYS A 23 20.94 -9.64 11.37
C LYS A 23 21.86 -9.01 12.40
N LYS A 24 21.60 -7.77 12.86
CA LYS A 24 22.34 -7.12 13.94
C LYS A 24 22.30 -7.92 15.24
N ALA A 25 21.16 -8.53 15.52
CA ALA A 25 20.95 -9.36 16.71
C ALA A 25 21.59 -10.76 16.60
N GLY A 26 22.12 -11.15 15.43
CA GLY A 26 22.67 -12.48 15.18
C GLY A 26 21.61 -13.57 14.99
N LEU A 27 20.36 -13.18 14.75
CA LEU A 27 19.24 -14.11 14.53
C LEU A 27 19.17 -14.51 13.05
N SER A 28 19.03 -15.80 12.79
CA SER A 28 18.81 -16.33 11.45
C SER A 28 17.41 -15.92 10.96
N HIS A 29 17.34 -15.41 9.71
CA HIS A 29 16.06 -14.93 9.19
C HIS A 29 15.89 -15.18 7.70
N VAL A 30 14.65 -15.19 7.26
CA VAL A 30 14.25 -15.17 5.85
C VAL A 30 13.17 -14.11 5.65
N ILE A 31 13.32 -13.29 4.61
CA ILE A 31 12.30 -12.31 4.17
C ILE A 31 11.63 -12.87 2.93
N ILE A 32 10.30 -13.00 2.95
CA ILE A 32 9.53 -13.63 1.88
C ILE A 32 8.55 -12.61 1.29
N ASP A 33 8.57 -12.42 -0.02
CA ASP A 33 7.61 -11.55 -0.71
C ASP A 33 7.02 -12.23 -1.96
N LYS A 34 5.71 -12.09 -2.15
CA LYS A 34 5.00 -12.60 -3.33
C LYS A 34 5.36 -11.89 -4.63
N GLY A 35 5.87 -10.67 -4.53
CA GLY A 35 6.26 -9.83 -5.65
C GLY A 35 7.76 -9.56 -5.71
N CYS A 36 8.13 -8.48 -6.36
CA CYS A 36 9.50 -8.00 -6.41
C CYS A 36 9.90 -7.29 -5.10
N LEU A 37 11.18 -6.99 -4.96
CA LEU A 37 11.68 -6.19 -3.84
C LEU A 37 10.94 -4.85 -3.76
N VAL A 38 10.47 -4.48 -2.55
CA VAL A 38 9.64 -3.30 -2.27
C VAL A 38 8.46 -3.16 -3.22
N ASN A 39 7.73 -4.25 -3.41
CA ASN A 39 6.68 -4.40 -4.41
C ASN A 39 5.62 -3.28 -4.38
N SER A 40 5.24 -2.79 -3.21
CA SER A 40 4.30 -1.65 -3.12
C SER A 40 4.88 -0.38 -3.75
N ILE A 41 6.17 -0.07 -3.52
CA ILE A 41 6.85 1.09 -4.13
C ILE A 41 6.99 0.89 -5.64
N TYR A 42 7.26 -0.33 -6.08
CA TYR A 42 7.30 -0.66 -7.51
C TYR A 42 5.96 -0.38 -8.21
N ASN A 43 4.84 -0.62 -7.54
CA ASN A 43 3.50 -0.39 -8.08
C ASN A 43 2.96 1.03 -7.83
N TYR A 44 3.73 1.93 -7.24
CA TYR A 44 3.35 3.35 -7.15
C TYR A 44 3.44 4.03 -8.52
N PRO A 45 2.73 5.15 -8.73
CA PRO A 45 2.82 5.92 -9.98
C PRO A 45 4.26 6.25 -10.35
N HIS A 46 4.59 6.15 -11.64
CA HIS A 46 5.97 6.32 -12.13
C HIS A 46 6.57 7.67 -11.75
N ASN A 47 5.77 8.74 -11.80
CA ASN A 47 6.18 10.11 -11.49
C ASN A 47 5.98 10.48 -10.02
N MET A 48 5.72 9.51 -9.14
CA MET A 48 5.47 9.76 -7.73
C MET A 48 6.71 10.31 -7.04
N THR A 49 6.50 11.33 -6.22
CA THR A 49 7.46 11.86 -5.26
C THR A 49 6.96 11.60 -3.85
N PHE A 50 7.82 11.12 -2.97
CA PHE A 50 7.47 10.82 -1.58
C PHE A 50 7.06 12.08 -0.81
N PHE A 51 6.27 11.89 0.23
CA PHE A 51 5.91 12.98 1.16
C PHE A 51 7.06 13.33 2.09
N SER A 52 7.76 12.29 2.56
CA SER A 52 8.88 12.39 3.49
C SER A 52 10.17 12.72 2.75
N THR A 53 11.08 13.38 3.42
CA THR A 53 12.43 13.59 2.94
C THR A 53 13.24 12.29 2.95
N SER A 54 14.30 12.23 2.16
CA SER A 54 15.09 11.00 1.98
C SER A 54 15.67 10.48 3.30
N ASP A 55 16.18 11.37 4.17
CA ASP A 55 16.70 11.03 5.49
C ASP A 55 15.68 10.32 6.40
N ARG A 56 14.41 10.68 6.28
CA ARG A 56 13.32 10.03 7.04
C ARG A 56 12.95 8.64 6.52
N LEU A 57 13.30 8.35 5.27
CA LEU A 57 13.05 7.06 4.63
C LEU A 57 14.21 6.08 4.80
N GLU A 58 15.33 6.53 5.39
CA GLU A 58 16.52 5.72 5.63
C GLU A 58 16.25 4.57 6.61
N ILE A 59 16.84 3.41 6.30
CA ILE A 59 16.88 2.24 7.18
C ILE A 59 18.30 1.65 7.20
N GLY A 60 18.65 0.99 8.31
CA GLY A 60 19.90 0.25 8.42
C GLY A 60 21.16 1.09 8.32
N ASN A 61 21.12 2.39 8.65
CA ASN A 61 22.25 3.31 8.54
C ASN A 61 22.87 3.39 7.12
N VAL A 62 22.10 3.07 6.09
CA VAL A 62 22.49 3.28 4.69
C VAL A 62 21.96 4.63 4.23
N PRO A 63 22.79 5.59 3.82
CA PRO A 63 22.33 6.91 3.42
C PRO A 63 21.46 6.87 2.17
N PHE A 64 20.31 7.58 2.21
CA PHE A 64 19.43 7.77 1.06
C PHE A 64 19.72 9.12 0.41
N ILE A 65 20.61 9.12 -0.54
CA ILE A 65 20.96 10.30 -1.32
C ILE A 65 19.97 10.44 -2.47
N SER A 66 19.29 11.58 -2.57
CA SER A 66 18.35 11.90 -3.64
C SER A 66 18.69 13.27 -4.25
N HIS A 67 18.25 13.49 -5.49
CA HIS A 67 18.48 14.75 -6.19
C HIS A 67 17.75 15.92 -5.51
N ASN A 68 16.53 15.68 -5.04
CA ASN A 68 15.72 16.65 -4.30
C ASN A 68 15.50 16.16 -2.85
N PRO A 69 15.14 17.07 -1.92
CA PRO A 69 14.86 16.69 -0.52
C PRO A 69 13.85 15.55 -0.40
N LYS A 70 12.86 15.52 -1.29
CA LYS A 70 11.85 14.45 -1.37
C LYS A 70 12.17 13.54 -2.54
N PRO A 71 12.52 12.27 -2.30
CA PRO A 71 12.93 11.37 -3.36
C PRO A 71 11.76 10.95 -4.24
N THR A 72 12.10 10.55 -5.45
CA THR A 72 11.20 9.95 -6.43
C THR A 72 11.10 8.45 -6.24
N ARG A 73 10.09 7.82 -6.88
CA ARG A 73 9.95 6.37 -6.93
C ARG A 73 11.21 5.65 -7.47
N PRO A 74 11.82 6.04 -8.60
CA PRO A 74 13.06 5.40 -9.08
C PRO A 74 14.22 5.47 -8.09
N GLU A 75 14.41 6.62 -7.42
CA GLU A 75 15.45 6.77 -6.40
C GLU A 75 15.20 5.85 -5.20
N ALA A 76 13.95 5.68 -4.77
CA ALA A 76 13.60 4.78 -3.69
C ALA A 76 13.83 3.30 -4.08
N LEU A 77 13.47 2.90 -5.30
CA LEU A 77 13.74 1.54 -5.79
C LEU A 77 15.24 1.23 -5.79
N GLU A 78 16.06 2.18 -6.25
CA GLU A 78 17.52 2.04 -6.21
C GLU A 78 18.05 1.98 -4.78
N TYR A 79 17.55 2.85 -3.91
CA TYR A 79 17.93 2.89 -2.51
C TYR A 79 17.69 1.55 -1.80
N TYR A 80 16.48 0.99 -1.89
CA TYR A 80 16.16 -0.27 -1.19
C TYR A 80 16.88 -1.48 -1.78
N ARG A 81 17.21 -1.51 -3.08
CA ARG A 81 18.12 -2.52 -3.66
C ARG A 81 19.51 -2.44 -3.01
N ARG A 82 20.03 -1.24 -2.90
CA ARG A 82 21.34 -1.01 -2.27
C ARG A 82 21.34 -1.38 -0.79
N VAL A 83 20.30 -1.04 -0.04
CA VAL A 83 20.14 -1.47 1.35
C VAL A 83 20.18 -2.99 1.45
N THR A 84 19.38 -3.68 0.63
CA THR A 84 19.31 -5.14 0.63
C THR A 84 20.67 -5.78 0.35
N SER A 85 21.41 -5.25 -0.62
CA SER A 85 22.75 -5.75 -0.98
C SER A 85 23.78 -5.41 0.08
N SER A 86 23.79 -4.18 0.63
CA SER A 86 24.76 -3.75 1.65
C SER A 86 24.64 -4.55 2.94
N TRP A 87 23.42 -4.96 3.28
CA TRP A 87 23.15 -5.80 4.44
C TRP A 87 23.15 -7.30 4.11
N GLU A 88 23.32 -7.70 2.84
CA GLU A 88 23.27 -9.10 2.38
C GLU A 88 22.05 -9.83 2.99
N LEU A 89 20.86 -9.23 2.85
CA LEU A 89 19.64 -9.77 3.43
C LEU A 89 19.20 -11.03 2.70
N ASN A 90 18.76 -12.03 3.44
CA ASN A 90 18.21 -13.28 2.89
C ASN A 90 16.76 -13.06 2.43
N VAL A 91 16.58 -12.66 1.16
CA VAL A 91 15.28 -12.33 0.59
C VAL A 91 14.84 -13.36 -0.45
N ARG A 92 13.63 -13.87 -0.32
CA ARG A 92 12.95 -14.77 -1.26
C ARG A 92 11.84 -13.98 -1.96
N LEU A 93 12.07 -13.62 -3.23
CA LEU A 93 11.13 -12.85 -4.05
C LEU A 93 10.30 -13.76 -4.94
N TYR A 94 9.12 -13.24 -5.37
CA TYR A 94 8.15 -13.99 -6.15
C TYR A 94 7.77 -15.32 -5.48
N GLU A 95 7.68 -15.29 -4.16
CA GLU A 95 7.35 -16.44 -3.32
C GLU A 95 6.21 -16.05 -2.38
N LYS A 96 5.02 -16.56 -2.68
CA LYS A 96 3.82 -16.26 -1.91
C LYS A 96 3.70 -17.19 -0.71
N VAL A 97 3.53 -16.63 0.47
CA VAL A 97 3.10 -17.39 1.66
C VAL A 97 1.62 -17.79 1.46
N ASN A 98 1.33 -19.09 1.51
CA ASN A 98 0.00 -19.62 1.33
C ASN A 98 -0.69 -19.88 2.68
N THR A 99 0.01 -20.54 3.62
CA THR A 99 -0.52 -20.87 4.94
C THR A 99 0.57 -20.74 6.00
N VAL A 100 0.13 -20.47 7.22
CA VAL A 100 0.94 -20.49 8.43
C VAL A 100 0.29 -21.46 9.42
N ASP A 101 1.01 -22.51 9.78
CA ASP A 101 0.58 -23.43 10.86
C ASP A 101 1.22 -22.96 12.18
N ILE A 102 0.37 -22.62 13.12
CA ILE A 102 0.73 -22.09 14.45
C ILE A 102 0.57 -23.09 15.59
N HIS A 103 0.15 -24.32 15.30
CA HIS A 103 -0.22 -25.33 16.32
C HIS A 103 0.95 -26.16 16.83
N SER A 104 2.12 -26.06 16.19
CA SER A 104 3.34 -26.77 16.57
C SER A 104 4.26 -25.87 17.39
N ALA A 105 5.21 -26.48 18.15
CA ALA A 105 6.22 -25.72 18.92
C ALA A 105 7.04 -24.78 18.02
N LYS A 106 7.40 -25.25 16.81
CA LYS A 106 7.87 -24.37 15.72
C LYS A 106 6.74 -24.14 14.74
N LYS A 107 6.58 -22.91 14.29
CA LYS A 107 5.60 -22.55 13.27
C LYS A 107 6.07 -23.03 11.91
N THR A 108 5.15 -23.50 11.09
CA THR A 108 5.45 -23.93 9.71
C THR A 108 4.81 -22.97 8.72
N ILE A 109 5.62 -22.40 7.84
CA ILE A 109 5.16 -21.54 6.74
C ILE A 109 5.22 -22.33 5.45
N SER A 110 4.08 -22.49 4.78
CA SER A 110 4.01 -23.06 3.43
C SER A 110 3.92 -21.95 2.40
N THR A 111 4.75 -22.02 1.38
CA THR A 111 4.83 -21.03 0.31
C THR A 111 4.58 -21.64 -1.06
N SER A 112 4.56 -20.80 -2.10
CA SER A 112 4.48 -21.26 -3.50
C SER A 112 5.73 -22.01 -3.99
N LYS A 113 6.85 -21.98 -3.22
CA LYS A 113 8.12 -22.60 -3.63
C LYS A 113 8.66 -23.63 -2.63
N GLY A 114 8.09 -23.70 -1.43
CA GLY A 114 8.57 -24.65 -0.41
C GLY A 114 7.93 -24.42 0.95
N SER A 115 8.63 -24.86 2.00
CA SER A 115 8.18 -24.69 3.39
C SER A 115 9.35 -24.37 4.30
N TYR A 116 9.08 -23.59 5.34
CA TYR A 116 10.04 -23.15 6.34
C TYR A 116 9.53 -23.45 7.75
N GLU A 117 10.44 -23.85 8.65
CA GLU A 117 10.18 -23.92 10.09
C GLU A 117 10.77 -22.68 10.75
N VAL A 118 10.00 -22.02 11.62
CA VAL A 118 10.43 -20.77 12.27
C VAL A 118 9.93 -20.69 13.71
N ASP A 119 10.70 -20.02 14.55
CA ASP A 119 10.27 -19.77 15.93
C ASP A 119 9.33 -18.55 15.98
N ASN A 120 9.61 -17.50 15.20
CA ASN A 120 8.85 -16.25 15.18
C ASN A 120 8.48 -15.82 13.76
N ILE A 121 7.38 -15.10 13.62
CA ILE A 121 6.90 -14.55 12.36
C ILE A 121 6.66 -13.04 12.52
N ILE A 122 7.19 -12.23 11.60
CA ILE A 122 6.89 -10.80 11.51
C ILE A 122 6.09 -10.56 10.23
N ILE A 123 4.87 -10.04 10.36
CA ILE A 123 4.02 -9.71 9.20
C ILE A 123 4.17 -8.23 8.88
N ALA A 124 4.78 -7.93 7.73
CA ALA A 124 5.05 -6.60 7.21
C ALA A 124 4.48 -6.41 5.79
N THR A 125 3.32 -7.01 5.51
CA THR A 125 2.72 -7.10 4.16
C THR A 125 2.15 -5.79 3.64
N GLY A 126 1.96 -4.78 4.51
CA GLY A 126 1.41 -3.50 4.10
C GLY A 126 -0.09 -3.53 3.79
N PHE A 127 -0.54 -2.64 2.88
CA PHE A 127 -1.95 -2.48 2.55
C PHE A 127 -2.22 -2.25 1.05
N TYR A 128 -1.19 -2.15 0.23
CA TYR A 128 -1.31 -1.65 -1.15
C TYR A 128 -1.79 -2.72 -2.15
N ASP A 129 -1.90 -3.96 -1.74
CA ASP A 129 -2.20 -5.09 -2.62
C ASP A 129 -3.69 -5.27 -2.95
N LEU A 130 -4.58 -4.78 -2.10
CA LEU A 130 -6.02 -4.96 -2.24
C LEU A 130 -6.74 -3.62 -2.37
N PRO A 131 -7.20 -3.23 -3.58
CA PRO A 131 -8.00 -2.03 -3.75
C PRO A 131 -9.39 -2.21 -3.15
N PHE A 132 -10.01 -1.12 -2.71
CA PHE A 132 -11.46 -1.11 -2.50
C PHE A 132 -12.16 -1.13 -3.84
N LEU A 133 -12.97 -2.15 -4.07
CA LEU A 133 -13.75 -2.31 -5.29
C LEU A 133 -14.94 -1.37 -5.30
N LEU A 134 -15.40 -1.01 -6.50
CA LEU A 134 -16.65 -0.25 -6.71
C LEU A 134 -17.87 -1.15 -6.50
N ASN A 135 -17.73 -2.45 -6.76
CA ASN A 135 -18.77 -3.47 -6.70
C ASN A 135 -19.97 -3.14 -7.62
N VAL A 136 -19.67 -2.74 -8.85
CA VAL A 136 -20.68 -2.39 -9.86
C VAL A 136 -20.50 -3.26 -11.13
N PRO A 137 -21.57 -3.49 -11.89
CA PRO A 137 -21.47 -4.16 -13.18
C PRO A 137 -20.47 -3.46 -14.10
N GLY A 138 -19.59 -4.25 -14.74
CA GLY A 138 -18.57 -3.76 -15.65
C GLY A 138 -17.26 -3.27 -14.99
N GLU A 139 -17.12 -3.44 -13.67
CA GLU A 139 -15.85 -3.10 -12.98
C GLU A 139 -14.66 -3.94 -13.44
N ASP A 140 -14.90 -5.13 -13.97
CA ASP A 140 -13.90 -6.05 -14.52
C ASP A 140 -13.45 -5.72 -15.97
N LEU A 141 -14.07 -4.73 -16.60
CA LEU A 141 -13.68 -4.29 -17.94
C LEU A 141 -12.23 -3.78 -17.97
N PRO A 142 -11.45 -4.04 -19.04
CA PRO A 142 -10.05 -3.63 -19.17
C PRO A 142 -9.81 -2.13 -19.03
N LYS A 143 -10.84 -1.30 -19.29
CA LYS A 143 -10.79 0.17 -19.12
C LYS A 143 -10.80 0.63 -17.67
N VAL A 144 -11.13 -0.24 -16.71
CA VAL A 144 -11.12 0.08 -15.27
C VAL A 144 -9.75 -0.21 -14.70
N LYS A 145 -9.16 0.76 -14.02
CA LYS A 145 -7.85 0.66 -13.39
C LYS A 145 -7.95 1.02 -11.92
N HIS A 146 -7.55 0.10 -11.05
CA HIS A 146 -7.41 0.33 -9.61
C HIS A 146 -6.01 0.83 -9.23
N TYR A 147 -5.04 0.64 -10.12
CA TYR A 147 -3.68 1.16 -9.99
C TYR A 147 -3.40 2.11 -11.14
N TYR A 148 -2.90 3.27 -10.81
CA TYR A 148 -2.48 4.27 -11.78
C TYR A 148 -0.96 4.23 -11.90
N GLU A 149 -0.47 4.13 -13.12
CA GLU A 149 0.96 4.05 -13.42
C GLU A 149 1.51 5.40 -13.90
N GLU A 150 0.94 5.92 -15.00
CA GLU A 150 1.37 7.14 -15.67
C GLU A 150 0.25 7.74 -16.55
N PRO A 151 0.36 9.01 -16.95
CA PRO A 151 -0.71 9.69 -17.70
C PRO A 151 -0.75 9.37 -19.20
N HIS A 152 0.33 8.85 -19.79
CA HIS A 152 0.47 8.71 -21.24
C HIS A 152 -0.67 7.93 -21.93
N PRO A 153 -1.17 6.80 -21.38
CA PRO A 153 -2.27 6.06 -21.98
C PRO A 153 -3.59 6.84 -22.08
N TYR A 154 -3.73 7.92 -21.32
CA TYR A 154 -4.95 8.72 -21.22
C TYR A 154 -4.95 9.98 -22.08
N PHE A 155 -3.89 10.21 -22.87
CA PHE A 155 -3.82 11.35 -23.80
C PHE A 155 -4.96 11.28 -24.83
N GLY A 156 -5.75 12.36 -24.92
CA GLY A 156 -6.88 12.44 -25.85
C GLY A 156 -8.14 11.66 -25.40
N MET A 157 -8.13 10.99 -24.22
CA MET A 157 -9.20 10.12 -23.74
C MET A 157 -10.14 10.85 -22.77
N LYS A 158 -11.37 10.35 -22.65
CA LYS A 158 -12.38 10.75 -21.64
C LYS A 158 -12.20 9.88 -20.41
N VAL A 159 -11.70 10.45 -19.32
CA VAL A 159 -11.28 9.75 -18.11
C VAL A 159 -12.22 10.09 -16.95
N ALA A 160 -12.75 9.08 -16.30
CA ALA A 160 -13.40 9.23 -14.99
C ALA A 160 -12.43 8.84 -13.89
N VAL A 161 -12.29 9.69 -12.87
CA VAL A 161 -11.48 9.41 -11.67
C VAL A 161 -12.40 9.31 -10.46
N VAL A 162 -12.44 8.15 -9.82
CA VAL A 162 -13.31 7.89 -8.66
C VAL A 162 -12.54 8.11 -7.37
N GLY A 163 -13.04 8.98 -6.50
CA GLY A 163 -12.45 9.29 -5.19
C GLY A 163 -12.22 10.77 -4.95
N ALA A 164 -11.92 11.13 -3.70
CA ALA A 164 -11.78 12.52 -3.25
C ALA A 164 -10.47 12.79 -2.48
N ALA A 165 -9.61 11.77 -2.29
CA ALA A 165 -8.37 11.87 -1.53
C ALA A 165 -7.15 12.18 -2.42
N ASN A 166 -5.95 12.16 -1.83
CA ASN A 166 -4.72 12.55 -2.51
C ASN A 166 -4.51 11.84 -3.85
N SER A 167 -4.66 10.51 -3.90
CA SER A 167 -4.43 9.74 -5.14
C SER A 167 -5.40 10.16 -6.26
N ALA A 168 -6.68 10.33 -5.95
CA ALA A 168 -7.67 10.75 -6.93
C ALA A 168 -7.38 12.16 -7.47
N VAL A 169 -7.01 13.09 -6.58
CA VAL A 169 -6.67 14.48 -6.96
C VAL A 169 -5.39 14.52 -7.79
N ASP A 170 -4.34 13.82 -7.36
CA ASP A 170 -3.07 13.76 -8.10
C ASP A 170 -3.30 13.17 -9.50
N VAL A 171 -4.04 12.07 -9.62
CA VAL A 171 -4.34 11.40 -10.90
C VAL A 171 -5.20 12.29 -11.81
N ALA A 172 -6.23 12.94 -11.28
CA ALA A 172 -7.08 13.83 -12.07
C ALA A 172 -6.30 15.04 -12.61
N LEU A 173 -5.47 15.66 -11.78
CA LEU A 173 -4.62 16.78 -12.21
C LEU A 173 -3.55 16.35 -13.21
N GLU A 174 -2.91 15.20 -13.00
CA GLU A 174 -1.86 14.71 -13.88
C GLU A 174 -2.43 14.36 -15.26
N THR A 175 -3.54 13.60 -15.32
CA THR A 175 -4.19 13.24 -16.59
C THR A 175 -4.69 14.50 -17.33
N TYR A 176 -5.29 15.46 -16.61
CA TYR A 176 -5.69 16.74 -17.20
C TYR A 176 -4.51 17.49 -17.81
N ARG A 177 -3.43 17.69 -17.03
CA ARG A 177 -2.22 18.43 -17.48
C ARG A 177 -1.51 17.75 -18.65
N LYS A 178 -1.65 16.44 -18.78
CA LYS A 178 -1.03 15.64 -19.84
C LYS A 178 -1.94 15.38 -21.03
N GLY A 179 -3.07 16.12 -21.12
CA GLY A 179 -3.87 16.22 -22.34
C GLY A 179 -4.95 15.15 -22.48
N ALA A 180 -5.50 14.63 -21.41
CA ALA A 180 -6.77 13.93 -21.47
C ALA A 180 -7.83 14.87 -22.08
N LYS A 181 -8.68 14.34 -22.98
CA LYS A 181 -9.74 15.10 -23.67
C LYS A 181 -10.79 15.65 -22.71
N ALA A 182 -11.10 14.85 -21.68
CA ALA A 182 -11.99 15.24 -20.58
C ALA A 182 -11.59 14.48 -19.32
N VAL A 183 -11.63 15.17 -18.18
CA VAL A 183 -11.46 14.53 -16.86
C VAL A 183 -12.70 14.81 -16.03
N THR A 184 -13.32 13.76 -15.53
CA THR A 184 -14.52 13.81 -14.68
C THR A 184 -14.24 13.13 -13.36
N MET A 185 -14.32 13.84 -12.24
CA MET A 185 -14.24 13.25 -10.91
C MET A 185 -15.62 12.79 -10.47
N VAL A 186 -15.70 11.56 -9.92
CA VAL A 186 -16.90 11.00 -9.28
C VAL A 186 -16.61 10.84 -7.80
N VAL A 187 -17.33 11.60 -6.97
CA VAL A 187 -17.01 11.79 -5.56
C VAL A 187 -18.25 11.53 -4.72
N ARG A 188 -18.19 10.56 -3.81
CA ARG A 188 -19.31 10.22 -2.91
C ARG A 188 -19.56 11.29 -1.85
N GLU A 189 -18.52 11.98 -1.45
CA GLU A 189 -18.53 13.06 -0.47
C GLU A 189 -19.05 14.36 -1.11
N PRO A 190 -19.49 15.35 -0.29
CA PRO A 190 -19.96 16.64 -0.80
C PRO A 190 -18.85 17.56 -1.31
N GLU A 191 -17.59 17.23 -1.04
CA GLU A 191 -16.43 18.04 -1.43
C GLU A 191 -15.15 17.20 -1.55
N ILE A 192 -14.13 17.75 -2.18
CA ILE A 192 -12.77 17.18 -2.15
C ILE A 192 -12.26 17.15 -0.71
N SER A 193 -11.68 16.02 -0.31
CA SER A 193 -11.23 15.78 1.06
C SER A 193 -10.31 16.90 1.57
N LYS A 194 -10.58 17.37 2.80
CA LYS A 194 -9.72 18.35 3.50
C LYS A 194 -8.32 17.80 3.82
N LYS A 195 -8.13 16.48 3.72
CA LYS A 195 -6.83 15.81 3.92
C LYS A 195 -5.95 15.80 2.68
N VAL A 196 -6.43 16.33 1.54
CA VAL A 196 -5.60 16.52 0.35
C VAL A 196 -4.50 17.54 0.65
N LYS A 197 -3.31 17.29 0.10
CA LYS A 197 -2.12 18.15 0.23
C LYS A 197 -2.50 19.62 0.04
N TYR A 198 -2.17 20.46 1.02
CA TYR A 198 -2.55 21.87 1.01
C TYR A 198 -2.01 22.66 -0.19
N TRP A 199 -0.93 22.19 -0.82
CA TRP A 199 -0.35 22.82 -2.01
C TRP A 199 -0.93 22.28 -3.33
N VAL A 200 -1.70 21.19 -3.31
CA VAL A 200 -2.33 20.58 -4.49
C VAL A 200 -3.83 20.91 -4.55
N LYS A 201 -4.51 20.92 -3.39
CA LYS A 201 -5.95 21.15 -3.30
C LYS A 201 -6.42 22.43 -3.99
N PRO A 202 -5.72 23.61 -3.83
CA PRO A 202 -6.14 24.85 -4.49
C PRO A 202 -6.17 24.76 -6.02
N ASP A 203 -5.25 24.02 -6.64
CA ASP A 203 -5.26 23.84 -8.09
C ASP A 203 -6.47 22.98 -8.53
N MET A 204 -6.77 21.89 -7.81
CA MET A 204 -7.95 21.09 -8.10
C MET A 204 -9.24 21.91 -7.96
N ASP A 205 -9.39 22.67 -6.88
CA ASP A 205 -10.56 23.51 -6.63
C ASP A 205 -10.73 24.55 -7.77
N ASN A 206 -9.63 25.14 -8.26
CA ASN A 206 -9.64 26.06 -9.40
C ASN A 206 -10.05 25.35 -10.69
N ARG A 207 -9.50 24.15 -10.99
CA ARG A 207 -9.87 23.40 -12.21
C ARG A 207 -11.35 23.03 -12.21
N ILE A 208 -11.90 22.66 -11.06
CA ILE A 208 -13.34 22.37 -10.92
C ILE A 208 -14.16 23.65 -11.13
N LYS A 209 -13.77 24.76 -10.50
CA LYS A 209 -14.46 26.06 -10.63
C LYS A 209 -14.46 26.59 -12.06
N GLU A 210 -13.38 26.38 -12.79
CA GLU A 210 -13.23 26.78 -14.20
C GLU A 210 -13.93 25.80 -15.15
N GLY A 211 -14.40 24.63 -14.67
CA GLY A 211 -15.03 23.59 -15.48
C GLY A 211 -14.08 22.80 -16.37
N THR A 212 -12.75 23.00 -16.22
CA THR A 212 -11.73 22.25 -16.97
C THR A 212 -11.57 20.81 -16.46
N VAL A 213 -11.87 20.57 -15.19
CA VAL A 213 -12.14 19.24 -14.60
C VAL A 213 -13.57 19.27 -14.10
N LYS A 214 -14.41 18.34 -14.59
CA LYS A 214 -15.78 18.18 -14.08
C LYS A 214 -15.76 17.41 -12.78
N ALA A 215 -16.66 17.72 -11.83
CA ALA A 215 -16.81 16.97 -10.61
C ALA A 215 -18.30 16.73 -10.30
N HIS A 216 -18.67 15.47 -10.09
CA HIS A 216 -19.98 15.08 -9.56
C HIS A 216 -19.80 14.69 -8.10
N PHE A 217 -20.21 15.57 -7.20
CA PHE A 217 -20.24 15.34 -5.75
C PHE A 217 -21.50 14.61 -5.32
N ASN A 218 -21.47 13.97 -4.14
CA ASN A 218 -22.56 13.12 -3.65
C ASN A 218 -23.01 12.10 -4.70
N SER A 219 -22.08 11.58 -5.49
CA SER A 219 -22.34 10.78 -6.67
C SER A 219 -21.50 9.51 -6.68
N SER A 220 -22.02 8.46 -7.28
CA SER A 220 -21.32 7.17 -7.44
C SER A 220 -21.58 6.58 -8.81
N ILE A 221 -20.64 5.76 -9.29
CA ILE A 221 -20.86 4.94 -10.48
C ILE A 221 -21.84 3.81 -10.12
N THR A 222 -22.82 3.57 -10.96
CA THR A 222 -23.77 2.45 -10.83
C THR A 222 -23.57 1.38 -11.89
N GLN A 223 -23.00 1.75 -13.04
CA GLN A 223 -22.71 0.81 -14.14
C GLN A 223 -21.54 1.32 -14.99
N ILE A 224 -20.74 0.40 -15.50
CA ILE A 224 -19.66 0.69 -16.44
C ILE A 224 -19.89 -0.13 -17.70
N ASN A 225 -19.96 0.54 -18.84
CA ASN A 225 -20.08 -0.09 -20.16
C ASN A 225 -18.79 0.18 -20.96
N GLU A 226 -18.68 -0.40 -22.15
CA GLU A 226 -17.51 -0.27 -23.02
C GLU A 226 -17.18 1.20 -23.36
N HIS A 227 -18.18 2.03 -23.63
CA HIS A 227 -18.01 3.40 -24.11
C HIS A 227 -18.59 4.50 -23.19
N ASP A 228 -19.23 4.11 -22.10
CA ASP A 228 -19.85 5.04 -21.15
C ASP A 228 -19.83 4.51 -19.72
N ILE A 229 -20.22 5.38 -18.80
CA ILE A 229 -20.51 5.05 -17.40
C ILE A 229 -21.83 5.71 -16.97
N THR A 230 -22.57 5.04 -16.12
CA THR A 230 -23.77 5.57 -15.49
C THR A 230 -23.47 5.99 -14.06
N LEU A 231 -23.92 7.19 -13.69
CA LEU A 231 -23.74 7.79 -12.38
C LEU A 231 -25.09 8.00 -11.70
N ALA A 232 -25.21 7.60 -10.45
CA ALA A 232 -26.25 8.12 -9.55
C ALA A 232 -25.77 9.47 -9.00
N THR A 233 -26.55 10.52 -9.23
CA THR A 233 -26.29 11.88 -8.73
C THR A 233 -27.47 12.39 -7.91
N PRO A 234 -27.33 13.49 -7.14
CA PRO A 234 -28.46 14.08 -6.41
C PRO A 234 -29.65 14.48 -7.30
N GLU A 235 -29.37 14.82 -8.56
CA GLU A 235 -30.36 15.24 -9.55
C GLU A 235 -31.00 14.06 -10.31
N GLY A 236 -30.51 12.84 -10.07
CA GLY A 236 -30.97 11.63 -10.76
C GLY A 236 -29.83 10.89 -11.44
N GLU A 237 -30.18 9.87 -12.21
CA GLU A 237 -29.22 9.07 -12.95
C GLU A 237 -28.82 9.76 -14.25
N ILE A 238 -27.52 9.77 -14.55
CA ILE A 238 -26.96 10.31 -15.79
C ILE A 238 -25.97 9.32 -16.41
N THR A 239 -25.90 9.28 -17.73
CA THR A 239 -24.91 8.52 -18.48
C THR A 239 -23.95 9.46 -19.19
N ILE A 240 -22.65 9.22 -19.05
CA ILE A 240 -21.60 10.04 -19.67
C ILE A 240 -20.65 9.15 -20.49
N GLU A 241 -20.19 9.65 -21.64
CA GLU A 241 -19.17 8.98 -22.43
C GLU A 241 -17.87 8.85 -21.66
N ASN A 242 -17.24 7.70 -21.74
CA ASN A 242 -16.04 7.37 -20.96
C ASN A 242 -15.17 6.32 -21.66
N ASP A 243 -13.88 6.59 -21.74
CA ASP A 243 -12.87 5.65 -22.28
C ASP A 243 -12.14 4.89 -21.17
N PHE A 244 -11.89 5.52 -20.01
CA PHE A 244 -11.21 4.90 -18.86
C PHE A 244 -11.83 5.30 -17.53
N VAL A 245 -11.86 4.36 -16.59
CA VAL A 245 -12.23 4.57 -15.20
C VAL A 245 -11.00 4.32 -14.32
N LEU A 246 -10.52 5.35 -13.62
CA LEU A 246 -9.42 5.28 -12.67
C LEU A 246 -10.03 5.24 -11.26
N ALA A 247 -10.18 4.04 -10.71
CA ALA A 247 -10.83 3.82 -9.41
C ALA A 247 -9.81 4.05 -8.27
N MET A 248 -9.60 5.31 -7.91
CA MET A 248 -8.68 5.74 -6.84
C MET A 248 -9.37 5.69 -5.48
N THR A 249 -9.99 4.57 -5.19
CA THR A 249 -10.84 4.32 -4.01
C THR A 249 -10.06 3.99 -2.73
N GLY A 250 -8.74 3.86 -2.85
CA GLY A 250 -7.85 3.46 -1.77
C GLY A 250 -7.63 1.95 -1.69
N TYR A 251 -6.85 1.54 -0.70
CA TYR A 251 -6.39 0.16 -0.54
C TYR A 251 -6.54 -0.29 0.91
N GLN A 252 -6.51 -1.60 1.15
CA GLN A 252 -6.70 -2.19 2.46
C GLN A 252 -5.72 -3.36 2.70
N PRO A 253 -5.37 -3.65 3.98
CA PRO A 253 -4.64 -4.85 4.34
C PRO A 253 -5.41 -6.13 3.94
N ASP A 254 -4.67 -7.21 3.73
CA ASP A 254 -5.29 -8.53 3.57
C ASP A 254 -5.71 -9.10 4.93
N PHE A 255 -6.91 -8.72 5.38
CA PHE A 255 -7.48 -9.22 6.63
C PHE A 255 -7.77 -10.73 6.58
N SER A 256 -7.96 -11.31 5.40
CA SER A 256 -8.18 -12.75 5.27
C SER A 256 -6.91 -13.50 5.61
N PHE A 257 -5.75 -13.00 5.14
CA PHE A 257 -4.45 -13.54 5.50
C PHE A 257 -4.17 -13.41 7.01
N LEU A 258 -4.42 -12.23 7.61
CA LEU A 258 -4.24 -12.04 9.05
C LEU A 258 -5.09 -13.01 9.87
N LYS A 259 -6.37 -13.17 9.52
CA LYS A 259 -7.27 -14.14 10.18
C LYS A 259 -6.81 -15.58 10.00
N SER A 260 -6.27 -15.94 8.83
CA SER A 260 -5.73 -17.29 8.60
C SER A 260 -4.48 -17.58 9.46
N CYS A 261 -3.78 -16.55 9.92
CA CYS A 261 -2.69 -16.66 10.90
C CYS A 261 -3.19 -16.63 12.35
N GLY A 262 -4.51 -16.68 12.60
CA GLY A 262 -5.08 -16.66 13.95
C GLY A 262 -5.17 -15.27 14.58
N ILE A 263 -4.88 -14.20 13.82
CA ILE A 263 -4.88 -12.83 14.33
C ILE A 263 -6.33 -12.32 14.41
N GLU A 264 -6.71 -11.86 15.59
CA GLU A 264 -8.00 -11.23 15.82
C GLU A 264 -8.03 -9.82 15.19
N ILE A 265 -9.15 -9.50 14.56
CA ILE A 265 -9.39 -8.18 13.97
C ILE A 265 -10.45 -7.47 14.79
N GLY A 266 -10.13 -6.28 15.27
CA GLY A 266 -11.03 -5.45 16.06
C GLY A 266 -12.32 -5.09 15.32
N ASN A 267 -13.38 -4.84 16.10
CA ASN A 267 -14.68 -4.39 15.60
C ASN A 267 -14.79 -2.86 15.51
N ASP A 268 -13.66 -2.16 15.67
CA ASP A 268 -13.58 -0.72 15.51
C ASP A 268 -13.73 -0.29 14.04
N GLU A 269 -13.94 1.00 13.79
CA GLU A 269 -14.09 1.60 12.45
C GLU A 269 -12.93 1.22 11.51
N PHE A 270 -11.73 1.05 12.08
CA PHE A 270 -10.51 0.79 11.31
C PHE A 270 -10.16 -0.69 11.19
N LYS A 271 -10.95 -1.60 11.78
CA LYS A 271 -10.62 -3.04 11.80
C LYS A 271 -9.17 -3.25 12.24
N THR A 272 -8.78 -2.59 13.32
CA THR A 272 -7.42 -2.64 13.83
C THR A 272 -7.08 -4.06 14.25
N PRO A 273 -6.02 -4.69 13.72
CA PRO A 273 -5.59 -6.01 14.18
C PRO A 273 -5.21 -5.95 15.67
N HIS A 274 -5.46 -7.04 16.38
CA HIS A 274 -5.11 -7.12 17.80
C HIS A 274 -3.61 -7.35 17.95
N TYR A 275 -2.92 -6.42 18.62
CA TYR A 275 -1.51 -6.51 18.97
C TYR A 275 -1.19 -5.61 20.16
N ASP A 276 -0.13 -5.91 20.88
CA ASP A 276 0.42 -5.07 21.94
C ASP A 276 1.25 -3.94 21.33
N GLU A 277 0.95 -2.68 21.62
CA GLU A 277 1.67 -1.52 21.07
C GLU A 277 3.11 -1.38 21.59
N GLN A 278 3.47 -2.03 22.70
CA GLN A 278 4.82 -1.99 23.27
C GLN A 278 5.75 -3.04 22.67
N THR A 279 5.22 -4.22 22.36
CA THR A 279 5.99 -5.36 21.83
C THR A 279 5.74 -5.64 20.36
N GLN A 280 4.67 -5.10 19.79
CA GLN A 280 4.15 -5.39 18.45
C GLN A 280 3.66 -6.84 18.28
N GLU A 281 3.58 -7.63 19.36
CA GLU A 281 3.09 -9.01 19.30
C GLU A 281 1.57 -9.05 19.22
N THR A 282 1.06 -9.97 18.41
CA THR A 282 -0.39 -10.18 18.25
C THR A 282 -0.96 -11.01 19.40
N ASN A 283 -2.27 -11.32 19.33
CA ASN A 283 -2.89 -12.32 20.21
C ASN A 283 -2.34 -13.75 20.01
N VAL A 284 -1.50 -13.98 19.00
CA VAL A 284 -0.83 -15.25 18.72
C VAL A 284 0.64 -15.14 19.08
N GLU A 285 1.08 -15.92 20.07
CA GLU A 285 2.45 -15.93 20.57
C GLU A 285 3.48 -16.15 19.44
N GLY A 286 4.52 -15.29 19.39
CA GLY A 286 5.58 -15.32 18.40
C GLY A 286 5.14 -14.86 17.01
N ILE A 287 3.97 -14.20 16.86
CA ILE A 287 3.57 -13.51 15.64
C ILE A 287 3.46 -12.01 15.93
N PHE A 288 4.21 -11.23 15.18
CA PHE A 288 4.34 -9.78 15.33
C PHE A 288 3.84 -9.05 14.09
N LEU A 289 3.35 -7.81 14.25
CA LEU A 289 2.98 -6.92 13.16
C LEU A 289 3.97 -5.77 13.05
N ALA A 290 4.36 -5.43 11.83
CA ALA A 290 5.26 -4.30 11.58
C ALA A 290 4.77 -3.41 10.43
N GLY A 291 4.84 -2.10 10.62
CA GLY A 291 4.51 -1.13 9.59
C GLY A 291 3.04 -0.74 9.54
N VAL A 292 2.61 -0.33 8.36
CA VAL A 292 1.27 0.24 8.15
C VAL A 292 0.13 -0.73 8.45
N ILE A 293 0.36 -2.02 8.37
CA ILE A 293 -0.63 -3.07 8.66
C ILE A 293 -1.19 -2.98 10.09
N CYS A 294 -0.38 -2.50 11.05
CA CYS A 294 -0.78 -2.26 12.43
C CYS A 294 -1.95 -1.27 12.57
N GLY A 295 -2.15 -0.42 11.59
CA GLY A 295 -3.25 0.57 11.58
C GLY A 295 -4.57 0.08 11.00
N GLY A 296 -4.64 -1.16 10.51
CA GLY A 296 -5.82 -1.65 9.81
C GLY A 296 -6.21 -0.73 8.65
N LEU A 297 -7.47 -0.31 8.59
CA LEU A 297 -7.96 0.64 7.57
C LEU A 297 -7.49 2.09 7.78
N LYS A 298 -6.89 2.42 8.94
CA LYS A 298 -6.26 3.72 9.18
C LYS A 298 -4.86 3.77 8.57
N THR A 299 -4.79 3.67 7.26
CA THR A 299 -3.55 3.56 6.48
C THR A 299 -2.65 4.80 6.52
N ASN A 300 -3.12 5.88 7.14
CA ASN A 300 -2.38 7.13 7.37
C ASN A 300 -1.86 7.30 8.81
N LYS A 301 -1.90 6.25 9.65
CA LYS A 301 -1.29 6.24 10.99
C LYS A 301 0.21 5.99 10.90
N TRP A 302 0.60 5.00 10.09
CA TRP A 302 1.95 4.50 9.96
C TRP A 302 2.51 4.72 8.57
N PHE A 303 3.71 5.27 8.50
CA PHE A 303 4.51 5.48 7.29
C PHE A 303 5.89 4.86 7.50
N ILE A 304 6.72 4.82 6.49
CA ILE A 304 8.10 4.31 6.62
C ILE A 304 8.83 5.04 7.76
N GLU A 305 8.74 6.36 7.77
CA GLU A 305 9.47 7.24 8.72
C GLU A 305 9.16 7.01 10.20
N ASN A 306 7.92 6.63 10.53
CA ASN A 306 7.49 6.47 11.93
C ASN A 306 7.23 5.01 12.35
N SER A 307 7.27 4.06 11.40
CA SER A 307 7.09 2.64 11.72
C SER A 307 8.37 1.80 11.57
N ARG A 308 9.47 2.38 11.09
CA ARG A 308 10.77 1.67 11.06
C ARG A 308 11.26 1.24 12.45
N VAL A 309 10.82 1.94 13.49
CA VAL A 309 11.12 1.61 14.89
C VAL A 309 10.47 0.30 15.36
N HIS A 310 9.41 -0.17 14.69
CA HIS A 310 8.79 -1.46 15.00
C HIS A 310 9.81 -2.61 14.86
N ALA A 311 10.77 -2.48 13.96
CA ALA A 311 11.82 -3.48 13.76
C ALA A 311 12.67 -3.67 15.01
N GLU A 312 13.14 -2.57 15.61
CA GLU A 312 13.94 -2.59 16.85
C GLU A 312 13.13 -3.18 18.01
N VAL A 313 11.90 -2.67 18.20
CA VAL A 313 10.99 -3.13 19.27
C VAL A 313 10.75 -4.64 19.19
N ILE A 314 10.42 -5.17 18.01
CA ILE A 314 10.14 -6.59 17.82
C ILE A 314 11.37 -7.45 18.09
N ILE A 315 12.53 -7.04 17.56
CA ILE A 315 13.75 -7.83 17.72
C ILE A 315 14.24 -7.82 19.17
N ASP A 316 14.12 -6.69 19.87
CA ASP A 316 14.44 -6.64 21.31
C ASP A 316 13.50 -7.53 22.13
N GLU A 317 12.21 -7.57 21.82
CA GLU A 317 11.25 -8.48 22.47
C GLU A 317 11.62 -9.95 22.24
N ILE A 318 11.92 -10.35 20.99
CA ILE A 318 12.33 -11.72 20.64
C ILE A 318 13.59 -12.12 21.40
N LYS A 319 14.60 -11.24 21.47
CA LYS A 319 15.85 -11.49 22.21
C LYS A 319 15.62 -11.62 23.71
N GLY A 320 14.69 -10.86 24.28
CA GLY A 320 14.37 -10.91 25.70
C GLY A 320 13.78 -12.24 26.15
N ARG A 321 13.29 -13.05 25.21
CA ARG A 321 12.71 -14.39 25.44
C ARG A 321 13.71 -15.54 25.25
N SER A 322 14.82 -15.29 24.59
CA SER A 322 15.92 -16.23 24.33
C SER A 322 16.92 -16.20 25.48
#